data_bcdb9cb003798b0bc542739b14095c94
#
_entry.id   bcdb9cb003798b0bc542739b14095c94
#
_cell.length_a   1.000
_cell.length_b   1.000
_cell.length_c   1.000
_cell.angle_alpha   90.00
_cell.angle_beta   90.00
_cell.angle_gamma   90.00
#
_symmetry.space_group_name_H-M   'P 1'
#
loop_
_entity.id
_entity.type
_entity.pdbx_description
1 polymer ?
#
loop_
_entity_poly.entity_id
_entity_poly.type
_entity_poly.pdbx_seq_one_letter_code
_entity_poly.pdbx_strand_id
1 'polypeptide(L)'
;MTNNVLYRSCGLLGCAIIVLIIYVLCLFSKKSKMKTCEANVYYNISSLNDSYTFEGHVLFDMNNNTGYVSLSGKIVDGDETYYLSQDINFDYMAVGEGRYKLLPGKQDTNKYGDVPDDLVMPLYDIMGLSGKSPIFIFAKNRDYIVWGTLNTPVMTCVFTLDH
;
A
#
# COMPACT_ATOMS: atom_id res chain seq x y z
N MET A 1 4.64 -54.90 34.31
CA MET A 1 4.15 -54.68 32.91
C MET A 1 3.57 -53.29 32.63
N THR A 2 3.38 -52.44 33.61
CA THR A 2 2.71 -51.12 33.51
C THR A 2 3.59 -49.95 33.02
N ASN A 3 4.91 -50.00 33.22
CA ASN A 3 5.79 -48.87 32.85
C ASN A 3 5.96 -48.67 31.33
N ASN A 4 5.95 -49.75 30.56
CA ASN A 4 6.16 -49.64 29.08
C ASN A 4 4.95 -49.04 28.34
N VAL A 5 3.76 -49.13 28.89
CA VAL A 5 2.56 -48.50 28.31
C VAL A 5 2.55 -47.02 28.60
N LEU A 6 2.99 -46.62 29.78
CA LEU A 6 3.06 -45.22 30.17
C LEU A 6 4.09 -44.43 29.32
N TYR A 7 5.26 -44.98 29.06
CA TYR A 7 6.29 -44.38 28.20
C TYR A 7 5.85 -44.27 26.73
N ARG A 8 5.09 -45.25 26.22
CA ARG A 8 4.55 -45.22 24.85
C ARG A 8 3.45 -44.18 24.69
N SER A 9 2.60 -44.00 25.69
CA SER A 9 1.53 -42.98 25.63
C SER A 9 2.12 -41.53 25.80
N CYS A 10 3.13 -41.34 26.66
CA CYS A 10 3.83 -40.03 26.75
C CYS A 10 4.55 -39.66 25.44
N GLY A 11 5.17 -40.60 24.75
CA GLY A 11 5.83 -40.38 23.47
C GLY A 11 4.83 -39.97 22.38
N LEU A 12 3.67 -40.64 22.31
CA LEU A 12 2.61 -40.28 21.34
C LEU A 12 2.02 -38.90 21.60
N LEU A 13 1.80 -38.55 22.86
CA LEU A 13 1.27 -37.23 23.23
C LEU A 13 2.28 -36.10 22.91
N GLY A 14 3.58 -36.35 23.15
CA GLY A 14 4.65 -35.40 22.80
C GLY A 14 4.73 -35.15 21.30
N CYS A 15 4.65 -36.22 20.49
CA CYS A 15 4.61 -36.08 19.02
C CYS A 15 3.39 -35.28 18.53
N ALA A 16 2.21 -35.54 19.10
CA ALA A 16 0.99 -34.83 18.72
C ALA A 16 1.08 -33.33 19.02
N ILE A 17 1.65 -32.95 20.17
CA ILE A 17 1.87 -31.56 20.55
C ILE A 17 2.84 -30.86 19.59
N ILE A 18 3.95 -31.53 19.21
CA ILE A 18 4.92 -30.98 18.28
C ILE A 18 4.30 -30.75 16.90
N VAL A 19 3.53 -31.71 16.40
CA VAL A 19 2.81 -31.57 15.11
C VAL A 19 1.82 -30.41 15.17
N LEU A 20 1.10 -30.25 16.29
CA LEU A 20 0.15 -29.14 16.46
C LEU A 20 0.86 -27.79 16.50
N ILE A 21 2.00 -27.70 17.17
CA ILE A 21 2.82 -26.46 17.21
C ILE A 21 3.33 -26.13 15.80
N ILE A 22 3.87 -27.10 15.06
CA ILE A 22 4.33 -26.88 13.68
C ILE A 22 3.17 -26.44 12.79
N TYR A 23 2.00 -27.06 12.92
CA TYR A 23 0.82 -26.68 12.16
C TYR A 23 0.37 -25.25 12.47
N VAL A 24 0.33 -24.87 13.73
CA VAL A 24 0.02 -23.50 14.17
C VAL A 24 1.07 -22.51 13.64
N LEU A 25 2.35 -22.82 13.75
CA LEU A 25 3.42 -21.99 13.20
C LEU A 25 3.32 -21.84 11.68
N CYS A 26 2.96 -22.89 10.94
CA CYS A 26 2.71 -22.84 9.50
C CYS A 26 1.48 -21.98 9.15
N LEU A 27 0.43 -22.01 9.96
CA LEU A 27 -0.72 -21.12 9.77
C LEU A 27 -0.36 -19.64 9.98
N PHE A 28 0.43 -19.35 11.02
CA PHE A 28 0.92 -17.98 11.28
C PHE A 28 2.01 -17.55 10.30
N SER A 29 2.76 -18.47 9.71
CA SER A 29 3.79 -18.17 8.72
C SER A 29 3.26 -17.85 7.32
N LYS A 30 1.98 -18.09 7.04
CA LYS A 30 1.30 -17.54 5.86
C LYS A 30 1.06 -16.02 6.04
N LYS A 31 2.12 -15.26 6.32
CA LYS A 31 2.12 -13.82 6.08
C LYS A 31 1.76 -13.64 4.62
N SER A 32 0.56 -13.13 4.39
CA SER A 32 0.13 -12.68 3.07
C SER A 32 1.22 -11.73 2.55
N LYS A 33 2.05 -12.20 1.60
CA LYS A 33 2.87 -11.28 0.82
C LYS A 33 1.87 -10.34 0.18
N MET A 34 1.89 -9.10 0.63
CA MET A 34 1.07 -8.08 -0.01
C MET A 34 1.65 -7.92 -1.41
N LYS A 35 0.79 -8.07 -2.41
CA LYS A 35 1.19 -7.94 -3.80
C LYS A 35 1.30 -6.46 -4.10
N THR A 36 2.36 -6.07 -4.76
CA THR A 36 2.50 -4.76 -5.36
C THR A 36 1.39 -4.56 -6.38
N CYS A 37 0.76 -3.41 -6.37
CA CYS A 37 -0.23 -3.10 -7.38
C CYS A 37 0.15 -1.88 -8.21
N GLU A 38 -0.32 -1.83 -9.44
CA GLU A 38 0.02 -0.83 -10.44
C GLU A 38 -1.22 -0.16 -11.00
N ALA A 39 -1.13 1.13 -11.26
CA ALA A 39 -2.18 1.91 -11.88
C ALA A 39 -1.61 2.90 -12.88
N ASN A 40 -2.26 3.03 -14.04
CA ASN A 40 -2.08 4.19 -14.91
C ASN A 40 -3.13 5.21 -14.53
N VAL A 41 -2.71 6.43 -14.31
CA VAL A 41 -3.57 7.51 -13.83
C VAL A 41 -3.48 8.72 -14.74
N TYR A 42 -4.61 9.39 -14.88
CA TYR A 42 -4.72 10.67 -15.54
C TYR A 42 -5.56 11.59 -14.65
N TYR A 43 -4.96 12.66 -14.16
CA TYR A 43 -5.64 13.66 -13.35
C TYR A 43 -5.64 15.00 -14.07
N ASN A 44 -6.81 15.61 -14.15
CA ASN A 44 -6.95 17.02 -14.49
C ASN A 44 -7.19 17.78 -13.19
N ILE A 45 -6.21 18.56 -12.79
CA ILE A 45 -6.19 19.28 -11.52
C ILE A 45 -6.47 20.75 -11.83
N SER A 46 -7.62 21.23 -11.38
CA SER A 46 -8.03 22.61 -11.57
C SER A 46 -8.14 23.30 -10.24
N SER A 47 -7.50 24.43 -10.09
CA SER A 47 -7.61 25.39 -9.00
C SER A 47 -8.28 26.67 -9.52
N LEU A 48 -8.51 27.64 -8.63
CA LEU A 48 -9.13 28.92 -9.03
C LEU A 48 -8.32 29.69 -10.08
N ASN A 49 -7.00 29.51 -10.11
CA ASN A 49 -6.08 30.28 -10.97
C ASN A 49 -5.27 29.40 -11.93
N ASP A 50 -5.17 28.10 -11.69
CA ASP A 50 -4.28 27.20 -12.42
C ASP A 50 -4.99 25.91 -12.79
N SER A 51 -4.67 25.38 -13.95
CA SER A 51 -5.16 24.08 -14.40
C SER A 51 -4.01 23.34 -15.08
N TYR A 52 -3.67 22.18 -14.55
CA TYR A 52 -2.63 21.31 -15.10
C TYR A 52 -3.09 19.85 -15.15
N THR A 53 -2.42 19.05 -15.92
CA THR A 53 -2.70 17.61 -16.03
C THR A 53 -1.51 16.81 -15.56
N PHE A 54 -1.79 15.71 -14.86
CA PHE A 54 -0.81 14.67 -14.58
C PHE A 54 -1.20 13.39 -15.30
N GLU A 55 -0.28 12.85 -16.06
CA GLU A 55 -0.41 11.53 -16.69
C GLU A 55 0.77 10.68 -16.27
N GLY A 56 0.49 9.56 -15.64
CA GLY A 56 1.57 8.76 -15.07
C GLY A 56 1.19 7.37 -14.65
N HIS A 57 2.19 6.70 -14.09
CA HIS A 57 2.13 5.37 -13.53
C HIS A 57 2.36 5.43 -12.03
N VAL A 58 1.55 4.70 -11.29
CA VAL A 58 1.62 4.57 -9.84
C VAL A 58 1.86 3.13 -9.49
N LEU A 59 2.90 2.87 -8.75
CA LEU A 59 3.18 1.59 -8.12
C LEU A 59 2.96 1.73 -6.62
N PHE A 60 2.20 0.83 -6.03
CA PHE A 60 1.77 0.93 -4.65
C PHE A 60 1.92 -0.39 -3.91
N ASP A 61 2.50 -0.35 -2.72
CA ASP A 61 2.63 -1.46 -1.80
C ASP A 61 2.28 -1.02 -0.38
N MET A 62 1.62 -1.89 0.36
CA MET A 62 1.37 -1.73 1.80
C MET A 62 1.68 -3.04 2.51
N ASN A 63 2.62 -3.01 3.43
CA ASN A 63 3.02 -4.18 4.19
C ASN A 63 3.31 -3.85 5.66
N ASN A 64 2.65 -4.54 6.59
CA ASN A 64 2.95 -4.48 8.03
C ASN A 64 3.08 -3.06 8.61
N ASN A 65 2.11 -2.18 8.35
CA ASN A 65 2.06 -0.77 8.78
C ASN A 65 3.05 0.17 8.07
N THR A 66 3.79 -0.30 7.08
CA THR A 66 4.60 0.51 6.20
C THR A 66 4.03 0.47 4.79
N GLY A 67 4.17 1.54 4.04
CA GLY A 67 3.74 1.63 2.66
C GLY A 67 4.83 2.26 1.79
N TYR A 68 4.72 1.97 0.51
CA TYR A 68 5.59 2.51 -0.52
C TYR A 68 4.73 2.90 -1.72
N VAL A 69 4.97 4.09 -2.25
CA VAL A 69 4.39 4.56 -3.50
C VAL A 69 5.51 5.05 -4.38
N SER A 70 5.56 4.57 -5.62
CA SER A 70 6.38 5.15 -6.67
C SER A 70 5.48 5.82 -7.68
N LEU A 71 5.73 7.09 -7.94
CA LEU A 71 5.03 7.93 -8.90
C LEU A 71 6.00 8.24 -10.03
N SER A 72 5.60 7.97 -11.27
CA SER A 72 6.35 8.37 -12.45
C SER A 72 5.40 8.89 -13.52
N GLY A 73 5.73 10.02 -14.13
CA GLY A 73 4.85 10.58 -15.15
C GLY A 73 5.26 11.98 -15.60
N LYS A 74 4.36 12.62 -16.31
CA LYS A 74 4.51 14.00 -16.75
C LYS A 74 3.39 14.89 -16.21
N ILE A 75 3.75 16.11 -15.88
CA ILE A 75 2.83 17.19 -15.54
C ILE A 75 2.88 18.19 -16.69
N VAL A 76 1.73 18.55 -17.24
CA VAL A 76 1.59 19.58 -18.27
C VAL A 76 0.84 20.76 -17.71
N ASP A 77 1.50 21.88 -17.63
CA ASP A 77 0.99 23.16 -17.12
C ASP A 77 1.13 24.25 -18.21
N GLY A 78 0.02 24.52 -18.88
CA GLY A 78 0.03 25.37 -20.07
C GLY A 78 0.96 24.82 -21.15
N ASP A 79 1.98 25.60 -21.50
CA ASP A 79 3.00 25.22 -22.50
C ASP A 79 4.21 24.49 -21.88
N GLU A 80 4.26 24.37 -20.56
CA GLU A 80 5.38 23.74 -19.86
C GLU A 80 5.08 22.27 -19.56
N THR A 81 6.13 21.43 -19.64
CA THR A 81 6.05 20.01 -19.34
C THR A 81 7.16 19.63 -18.38
N TYR A 82 6.78 19.07 -17.26
CA TYR A 82 7.67 18.56 -16.23
C TYR A 82 7.59 17.05 -16.11
N TYR A 83 8.70 16.41 -15.78
CA TYR A 83 8.76 14.97 -15.53
C TYR A 83 8.93 14.70 -14.04
N LEU A 84 7.96 13.98 -13.49
CA LEU A 84 7.96 13.55 -12.09
C LEU A 84 8.44 12.11 -12.00
N SER A 85 9.41 11.87 -11.13
CA SER A 85 9.75 10.53 -10.64
C SER A 85 9.98 10.65 -9.15
N GLN A 86 9.16 9.98 -8.35
CA GLN A 86 9.19 10.14 -6.91
C GLN A 86 8.82 8.86 -6.18
N ASP A 87 9.62 8.54 -5.18
CA ASP A 87 9.40 7.43 -4.27
C ASP A 87 9.00 7.97 -2.89
N ILE A 88 7.91 7.45 -2.35
CA ILE A 88 7.37 7.87 -1.05
C ILE A 88 7.25 6.64 -0.17
N ASN A 89 8.05 6.60 0.89
CA ASN A 89 7.88 5.63 1.97
C ASN A 89 7.06 6.28 3.09
N PHE A 90 6.12 5.54 3.65
CA PHE A 90 5.27 6.04 4.72
C PHE A 90 4.90 4.95 5.71
N ASP A 91 4.65 5.34 6.95
CA ASP A 91 3.96 4.48 7.89
C ASP A 91 2.46 4.75 7.83
N TYR A 92 1.66 3.73 8.15
CA TYR A 92 0.22 3.89 8.24
C TYR A 92 -0.36 3.09 9.39
N MET A 93 -1.52 3.51 9.85
CA MET A 93 -2.31 2.80 10.86
C MET A 93 -3.72 2.55 10.35
N ALA A 94 -4.25 1.37 10.63
CA ALA A 94 -5.67 1.10 10.40
C ALA A 94 -6.50 1.87 11.44
N VAL A 95 -7.49 2.63 10.96
CA VAL A 95 -8.44 3.38 11.82
C VAL A 95 -9.84 2.79 11.78
N GLY A 96 -10.00 1.59 11.24
CA GLY A 96 -11.23 0.78 11.17
C GLY A 96 -11.74 0.60 9.74
N GLU A 97 -12.44 -0.49 9.48
CA GLU A 97 -13.24 -0.80 8.26
C GLU A 97 -12.62 -0.37 6.91
N GLY A 98 -11.39 -0.81 6.63
CA GLY A 98 -10.70 -0.48 5.39
C GLY A 98 -10.17 0.96 5.30
N ARG A 99 -10.21 1.70 6.41
CA ARG A 99 -9.66 3.06 6.50
C ARG A 99 -8.24 3.01 7.07
N TYR A 100 -7.35 3.76 6.46
CA TYR A 100 -5.97 3.88 6.87
C TYR A 100 -5.57 5.34 6.98
N LYS A 101 -4.80 5.67 7.99
CA LYS A 101 -4.25 7.01 8.17
C LYS A 101 -2.75 6.93 7.99
N LEU A 102 -2.22 7.78 7.10
CA LEU A 102 -0.78 7.98 7.00
C LEU A 102 -0.28 8.72 8.23
N LEU A 103 0.86 8.29 8.76
CA LEU A 103 1.47 8.91 9.93
C LEU A 103 2.42 10.00 9.47
N PRO A 104 2.19 11.26 9.91
CA PRO A 104 3.07 12.38 9.58
C PRO A 104 4.47 12.16 10.17
N GLY A 105 5.50 12.62 9.47
CA GLY A 105 6.88 12.68 9.97
C GLY A 105 7.79 11.53 9.59
N LYS A 106 7.27 10.50 8.90
CA LYS A 106 8.08 9.39 8.39
C LYS A 106 7.96 9.22 6.86
N GLN A 107 7.58 10.26 6.17
CA GLN A 107 7.65 10.28 4.72
C GLN A 107 9.11 10.52 4.32
N ASP A 108 9.76 9.47 3.88
CA ASP A 108 11.04 9.58 3.17
C ASP A 108 10.70 9.74 1.69
N THR A 109 10.94 10.94 1.16
CA THR A 109 10.61 11.26 -0.23
C THR A 109 11.88 11.46 -1.01
N ASN A 110 12.18 10.55 -1.91
CA ASN A 110 13.23 10.74 -2.91
C ASN A 110 12.56 11.31 -4.16
N LYS A 111 12.73 12.61 -4.39
CA LYS A 111 12.22 13.32 -5.57
C LYS A 111 13.33 13.43 -6.61
N TYR A 112 13.03 12.94 -7.79
CA TYR A 112 13.87 13.08 -8.98
C TYR A 112 13.09 13.93 -10.01
N GLY A 113 13.69 15.01 -10.47
CA GLY A 113 13.09 15.92 -11.43
C GLY A 113 12.92 17.36 -10.90
N ASP A 114 12.68 18.27 -11.82
CA ASP A 114 12.60 19.72 -11.55
C ASP A 114 11.15 20.22 -11.41
N VAL A 115 10.23 19.34 -11.00
CA VAL A 115 8.82 19.70 -10.81
C VAL A 115 8.68 20.65 -9.62
N PRO A 116 8.05 21.82 -9.79
CA PRO A 116 7.73 22.73 -8.69
C PRO A 116 6.83 22.07 -7.64
N ASP A 117 7.06 22.41 -6.38
CA ASP A 117 6.32 21.79 -5.26
C ASP A 117 4.83 22.17 -5.25
N ASP A 118 4.48 23.33 -5.76
CA ASP A 118 3.11 23.81 -5.91
C ASP A 118 2.28 22.97 -6.91
N LEU A 119 2.91 22.33 -7.89
CA LEU A 119 2.27 21.38 -8.79
C LEU A 119 2.18 19.97 -8.18
N VAL A 120 3.13 19.57 -7.34
CA VAL A 120 3.17 18.21 -6.76
C VAL A 120 2.25 18.10 -5.55
N MET A 121 2.16 19.12 -4.71
CA MET A 121 1.38 19.06 -3.46
C MET A 121 -0.11 18.82 -3.66
N PRO A 122 -0.81 19.46 -4.63
CA PRO A 122 -2.22 19.16 -4.93
C PRO A 122 -2.42 17.72 -5.43
N LEU A 123 -1.48 17.19 -6.22
CA LEU A 123 -1.50 15.80 -6.66
C LEU A 123 -1.46 14.84 -5.44
N TYR A 124 -0.62 15.12 -4.45
CA TYR A 124 -0.56 14.34 -3.21
C TYR A 124 -1.85 14.45 -2.39
N ASP A 125 -2.45 15.63 -2.33
CA ASP A 125 -3.72 15.83 -1.62
C ASP A 125 -4.84 14.98 -2.26
N ILE A 126 -4.93 14.96 -3.60
CA ILE A 126 -5.89 14.14 -4.34
C ILE A 126 -5.65 12.65 -4.08
N MET A 127 -4.41 12.21 -4.11
CA MET A 127 -4.05 10.81 -3.89
C MET A 127 -4.11 10.38 -2.43
N GLY A 128 -4.31 11.32 -1.48
CA GLY A 128 -4.30 11.03 -0.05
C GLY A 128 -2.91 10.80 0.53
N LEU A 129 -1.86 11.15 -0.22
CA LEU A 129 -0.46 10.95 0.17
C LEU A 129 0.10 12.08 1.04
N SER A 130 -0.61 13.20 1.13
CA SER A 130 -0.19 14.35 1.96
C SER A 130 -0.31 14.11 3.47
N GLY A 131 -0.95 13.02 3.89
CA GLY A 131 -1.21 12.71 5.30
C GLY A 131 -2.28 13.60 5.97
N LYS A 132 -2.86 14.56 5.26
CA LYS A 132 -3.92 15.46 5.78
C LYS A 132 -5.22 14.73 6.03
N SER A 133 -5.55 13.75 5.21
CA SER A 133 -6.80 12.98 5.28
C SER A 133 -6.51 11.47 5.29
N PRO A 134 -7.35 10.67 5.96
CA PRO A 134 -7.21 9.23 5.88
C PRO A 134 -7.51 8.75 4.45
N ILE A 135 -6.79 7.73 4.02
CA ILE A 135 -7.10 6.99 2.80
C ILE A 135 -8.09 5.88 3.11
N PHE A 136 -8.90 5.54 2.12
CA PHE A 136 -9.95 4.53 2.22
C PHE A 136 -9.73 3.46 1.16
N ILE A 137 -9.92 2.20 1.54
CA ILE A 137 -10.01 1.10 0.61
C ILE A 137 -11.51 0.81 0.39
N PHE A 138 -12.01 1.18 -0.79
CA PHE A 138 -13.44 1.02 -1.15
C PHE A 138 -13.75 -0.39 -1.60
N ALA A 139 -12.82 -1.03 -2.31
CA ALA A 139 -12.93 -2.41 -2.75
C ALA A 139 -11.56 -3.07 -2.81
N LYS A 140 -11.52 -4.34 -2.42
CA LYS A 140 -10.31 -5.16 -2.51
C LYS A 140 -10.71 -6.59 -2.87
N ASN A 141 -10.09 -7.13 -3.90
CA ASN A 141 -10.20 -8.55 -4.24
C ASN A 141 -8.80 -9.14 -4.53
N ARG A 142 -8.75 -10.27 -5.24
CA ARG A 142 -7.47 -10.93 -5.58
C ARG A 142 -6.67 -10.19 -6.65
N ASP A 143 -7.35 -9.42 -7.49
CA ASP A 143 -6.81 -8.87 -8.73
C ASP A 143 -6.60 -7.37 -8.65
N TYR A 144 -7.38 -6.66 -7.82
CA TYR A 144 -7.29 -5.21 -7.71
C TYR A 144 -7.67 -4.68 -6.33
N ILE A 145 -7.31 -3.43 -6.11
CA ILE A 145 -7.74 -2.60 -4.97
C ILE A 145 -8.23 -1.24 -5.50
N VAL A 146 -9.33 -0.76 -4.97
CA VAL A 146 -9.82 0.60 -5.22
C VAL A 146 -9.57 1.42 -3.98
N TRP A 147 -8.82 2.47 -4.11
CA TRP A 147 -8.52 3.35 -3.00
C TRP A 147 -8.89 4.80 -3.30
N GLY A 148 -8.99 5.61 -2.27
CA GLY A 148 -9.31 7.03 -2.42
C GLY A 148 -9.28 7.78 -1.11
N THR A 149 -9.79 9.01 -1.13
CA THR A 149 -9.87 9.90 0.02
C THR A 149 -11.33 10.11 0.41
N LEU A 150 -11.59 10.18 1.72
CA LEU A 150 -12.91 10.38 2.32
C LEU A 150 -13.99 9.51 1.65
N ASN A 151 -14.82 10.03 0.79
CA ASN A 151 -15.89 9.31 0.10
C ASN A 151 -15.69 9.24 -1.41
N THR A 152 -14.46 9.53 -1.89
CA THR A 152 -14.16 9.63 -3.32
C THR A 152 -13.11 8.60 -3.69
N PRO A 153 -13.45 7.60 -4.53
CA PRO A 153 -12.46 6.75 -5.17
C PRO A 153 -11.52 7.60 -6.02
N VAL A 154 -10.22 7.37 -5.90
CA VAL A 154 -9.19 8.13 -6.62
C VAL A 154 -8.55 7.30 -7.69
N MET A 155 -8.26 6.04 -7.38
CA MET A 155 -7.67 5.15 -8.38
C MET A 155 -8.03 3.68 -8.13
N THR A 156 -7.92 2.91 -9.21
CA THR A 156 -7.95 1.45 -9.19
C THR A 156 -6.56 0.94 -9.53
N CYS A 157 -6.01 0.15 -8.63
CA CYS A 157 -4.68 -0.41 -8.73
C CYS A 157 -4.81 -1.92 -8.92
N VAL A 158 -4.18 -2.48 -9.94
CA VAL A 158 -4.24 -3.91 -10.30
C VAL A 158 -3.00 -4.61 -9.74
N PHE A 159 -3.19 -5.75 -9.10
CA PHE A 159 -2.08 -6.52 -8.56
C PHE A 159 -1.29 -7.17 -9.70
N THR A 160 0.01 -6.93 -9.71
CA THR A 160 0.92 -7.66 -10.61
C THR A 160 1.09 -9.08 -10.14
N LEU A 161 0.95 -10.02 -11.08
CA LEU A 161 1.30 -11.42 -10.83
C LEU A 161 2.83 -11.49 -10.77
N ASP A 162 3.36 -11.94 -9.64
CA ASP A 162 4.77 -12.30 -9.55
C ASP A 162 5.04 -13.42 -10.59
N HIS A 163 5.80 -13.11 -11.61
CA HIS A 163 6.33 -14.06 -12.59
C HIS A 163 7.58 -14.75 -12.06
#